data_72a669626c53ea513cb9aa7a654f2f1a
#
_entry.id   72a669626c53ea513cb9aa7a654f2f1a
#
_cell.length_a   1.000
_cell.length_b   1.000
_cell.length_c   1.000
_cell.angle_alpha   90.00
_cell.angle_beta   90.00
_cell.angle_gamma   90.00
#
_symmetry.space_group_name_H-M   'P 1'
#
loop_
_entity.id
_entity.type
_entity.pdbx_description
1 polymer ?
#
loop_
_entity_poly.entity_id
_entity_poly.type
_entity_poly.pdbx_seq_one_letter_code
_entity_poly.pdbx_strand_id
1 'polypeptide(L)'
;MALTILLVTIFILITDLAFQKSLFRLFSLNNKKKLKRNGQYIFWGISFSIILYFIIFIIVEKKSSQPDYIVYRNYFNLSGLFVLIYIPKVIFILFVFIELIIRLIANLIHKIKPIPFLAKLSTIKVISGVGILVMLIVFGIILNGIINGKTNYQTEYVSISFKNLPKNFNNLKIAQISDM
;
A
#
# COMPACT_ATOMS: atom_id res chain seq x y z
N MET A 1 -19.40 11.90 6.18
CA MET A 1 -18.06 12.49 6.16
C MET A 1 -17.30 12.33 7.48
N ALA A 2 -17.79 12.80 8.64
CA ALA A 2 -17.10 12.60 9.93
C ALA A 2 -16.83 11.11 10.25
N LEU A 3 -17.80 10.24 10.00
CA LEU A 3 -17.66 8.80 10.20
C LEU A 3 -16.56 8.20 9.29
N THR A 4 -16.47 8.62 8.04
CA THR A 4 -15.45 8.14 7.10
C THR A 4 -14.04 8.55 7.56
N ILE A 5 -13.87 9.80 7.98
CA ILE A 5 -12.60 10.29 8.53
C ILE A 5 -12.21 9.49 9.78
N LEU A 6 -13.18 9.27 10.69
CA LEU A 6 -12.96 8.49 11.89
C LEU A 6 -12.53 7.05 11.57
N LEU A 7 -13.22 6.37 10.65
CA LEU A 7 -12.90 4.99 10.26
C LEU A 7 -11.52 4.89 9.61
N VAL A 8 -11.17 5.81 8.71
CA VAL A 8 -9.85 5.85 8.07
C VAL A 8 -8.76 6.12 9.11
N THR A 9 -8.97 7.05 10.03
CA THR A 9 -8.00 7.35 11.10
C THR A 9 -7.80 6.14 12.02
N ILE A 10 -8.86 5.45 12.42
CA ILE A 10 -8.78 4.22 13.22
C ILE A 10 -8.03 3.13 12.46
N PHE A 11 -8.33 2.93 11.17
CA PHE A 11 -7.62 1.97 10.33
C PHE A 11 -6.13 2.26 10.26
N ILE A 12 -5.74 3.52 10.04
CA ILE A 12 -4.34 3.98 10.02
C ILE A 12 -3.66 3.64 11.35
N LEU A 13 -4.26 4.02 12.48
CA LEU A 13 -3.67 3.79 13.80
C LEU A 13 -3.51 2.30 14.11
N ILE A 14 -4.49 1.47 13.81
CA ILE A 14 -4.42 0.02 14.04
C ILE A 14 -3.33 -0.61 13.18
N THR A 15 -3.28 -0.29 11.89
CA THR A 15 -2.26 -0.83 10.97
C THR A 15 -0.86 -0.38 11.37
N ASP A 16 -0.68 0.87 11.75
CA ASP A 16 0.61 1.42 12.17
C ASP A 16 1.09 0.79 13.48
N LEU A 17 0.21 0.58 14.46
CA LEU A 17 0.53 -0.13 15.71
C LEU A 17 0.94 -1.58 15.44
N ALA A 18 0.17 -2.29 14.61
CA ALA A 18 0.44 -3.68 14.27
C ALA A 18 1.77 -3.81 13.50
N PHE A 19 2.00 -2.94 12.52
CA PHE A 19 3.21 -2.91 11.72
C PHE A 19 4.45 -2.64 12.58
N GLN A 20 4.42 -1.59 13.40
CA GLN A 20 5.52 -1.22 14.29
C GLN A 20 5.89 -2.34 15.27
N LYS A 21 4.91 -2.93 15.97
CA LYS A 21 5.14 -4.04 16.89
C LYS A 21 5.76 -5.23 16.17
N SER A 22 5.29 -5.54 14.98
CA SER A 22 5.76 -6.66 14.18
C SER A 22 7.18 -6.46 13.68
N LEU A 23 7.49 -5.27 13.18
CA LEU A 23 8.82 -4.89 12.72
C LEU A 23 9.85 -4.95 13.86
N PHE A 24 9.52 -4.38 15.03
CA PHE A 24 10.43 -4.40 16.17
C PHE A 24 10.66 -5.80 16.72
N ARG A 25 9.65 -6.68 16.66
CA ARG A 25 9.80 -8.08 17.02
C ARG A 25 10.73 -8.81 16.04
N LEU A 26 10.59 -8.58 14.75
CA LEU A 26 11.36 -9.23 13.71
C LEU A 26 12.86 -8.87 13.85
N PHE A 27 13.18 -7.59 13.97
CA PHE A 27 14.55 -7.12 14.11
C PHE A 27 15.13 -7.25 15.53
N SER A 28 14.40 -7.86 16.46
CA SER A 28 14.81 -8.05 17.86
C SER A 28 15.21 -6.74 18.56
N LEU A 29 14.62 -5.61 18.12
CA LEU A 29 14.91 -4.27 18.67
C LEU A 29 14.42 -4.11 20.12
N ASN A 30 13.66 -5.07 20.64
CA ASN A 30 13.15 -5.04 22.01
C ASN A 30 14.26 -4.99 23.07
N ASN A 31 15.44 -5.54 22.76
CA ASN A 31 16.60 -5.55 23.66
C ASN A 31 17.43 -4.27 23.62
N LYS A 32 17.21 -3.39 22.62
CA LYS A 32 17.94 -2.14 22.42
C LYS A 32 17.06 -0.94 22.75
N LYS A 33 16.87 -0.65 24.06
CA LYS A 33 15.93 0.39 24.55
C LYS A 33 16.03 1.75 23.86
N LYS A 34 17.26 2.28 23.66
CA LYS A 34 17.47 3.59 23.02
C LYS A 34 17.08 3.59 21.54
N LEU A 35 17.50 2.55 20.79
CA LEU A 35 17.21 2.42 19.38
C LEU A 35 15.71 2.21 19.13
N LYS A 36 15.05 1.39 19.98
CA LYS A 36 13.60 1.19 19.95
C LYS A 36 12.86 2.49 20.19
N ARG A 37 13.23 3.27 21.22
CA ARG A 37 12.57 4.54 21.55
C ARG A 37 12.69 5.56 20.41
N ASN A 38 13.90 5.74 19.87
CA ASN A 38 14.11 6.67 18.77
C ASN A 38 13.35 6.24 17.51
N GLY A 39 13.38 4.94 17.17
CA GLY A 39 12.59 4.40 16.07
C GLY A 39 11.09 4.60 16.24
N GLN A 40 10.58 4.50 17.48
CA GLN A 40 9.18 4.78 17.78
C GLN A 40 8.82 6.26 17.52
N TYR A 41 9.64 7.19 17.98
CA TYR A 41 9.37 8.62 17.76
C TYR A 41 9.37 8.99 16.28
N ILE A 42 10.35 8.49 15.51
CA ILE A 42 10.43 8.73 14.06
C ILE A 42 9.20 8.13 13.37
N PHE A 43 8.85 6.87 13.68
CA PHE A 43 7.73 6.19 13.08
C PHE A 43 6.40 6.91 13.33
N TRP A 44 6.12 7.26 14.60
CA TRP A 44 4.90 7.96 14.97
C TRP A 44 4.87 9.40 14.43
N GLY A 45 6.03 10.08 14.35
CA GLY A 45 6.13 11.39 13.72
C GLY A 45 5.69 11.34 12.26
N ILE A 46 6.16 10.35 11.49
CA ILE A 46 5.74 10.15 10.09
C ILE A 46 4.25 9.81 10.00
N SER A 47 3.75 8.88 10.82
CA SER A 47 2.34 8.47 10.82
C SER A 47 1.40 9.63 11.14
N PHE A 48 1.71 10.43 12.16
CA PHE A 48 0.93 11.62 12.50
C PHE A 48 0.98 12.69 11.41
N SER A 49 2.12 12.87 10.75
CA SER A 49 2.25 13.80 9.62
C SER A 49 1.35 13.39 8.45
N ILE A 50 1.24 12.09 8.16
CA ILE A 50 0.34 11.56 7.11
C ILE A 50 -1.13 11.80 7.49
N ILE A 51 -1.51 11.51 8.74
CA ILE A 51 -2.89 11.73 9.22
C ILE A 51 -3.24 13.23 9.15
N LEU A 52 -2.34 14.09 9.62
CA LEU A 52 -2.53 15.55 9.61
C LEU A 52 -2.67 16.05 8.17
N TYR A 53 -1.80 15.61 7.25
CA TYR A 53 -1.89 15.94 5.84
C TYR A 53 -3.25 15.52 5.25
N PHE A 54 -3.72 14.30 5.56
CA PHE A 54 -5.01 13.80 5.09
C PHE A 54 -6.19 14.65 5.60
N ILE A 55 -6.17 15.03 6.88
CA ILE A 55 -7.21 15.86 7.49
C ILE A 55 -7.22 17.28 6.87
N ILE A 56 -6.05 17.91 6.76
CA ILE A 56 -5.90 19.23 6.17
C ILE A 56 -6.39 19.22 4.71
N PHE A 57 -5.98 18.20 3.95
CA PHE A 57 -6.40 18.04 2.57
C PHE A 57 -7.93 18.01 2.42
N ILE A 58 -8.64 17.20 3.23
CA ILE A 58 -10.10 17.10 3.18
C ILE A 58 -10.77 18.43 3.54
N ILE A 59 -10.21 19.18 4.53
CA ILE A 59 -10.77 20.45 4.94
C ILE A 59 -10.58 21.51 3.87
N VAL A 60 -9.39 21.58 3.26
CA VAL A 60 -9.05 22.56 2.22
C VAL A 60 -9.86 22.33 0.95
N GLU A 61 -9.93 21.07 0.48
CA GLU A 61 -10.69 20.72 -0.73
C GLU A 61 -12.18 20.98 -0.58
N LYS A 62 -12.75 20.73 0.60
CA LYS A 62 -14.15 21.03 0.87
C LYS A 62 -14.47 22.54 0.79
N LYS A 63 -13.49 23.41 1.09
CA LYS A 63 -13.63 24.86 1.07
C LYS A 63 -13.20 25.49 -0.26
N SER A 64 -12.64 24.68 -1.16
CA SER A 64 -12.11 25.13 -2.44
C SER A 64 -13.24 25.40 -3.44
N SER A 65 -13.16 26.55 -4.11
CA SER A 65 -13.98 26.92 -5.27
C SER A 65 -13.33 26.46 -6.59
N GLN A 66 -12.46 25.46 -6.55
CA GLN A 66 -11.73 24.96 -7.70
C GLN A 66 -12.63 24.16 -8.65
N PRO A 67 -12.33 24.12 -9.96
CA PRO A 67 -13.04 23.26 -10.90
C PRO A 67 -12.99 21.79 -10.49
N ASP A 68 -14.08 21.06 -10.69
CA ASP A 68 -14.25 19.67 -10.27
C ASP A 68 -13.11 18.75 -10.72
N TYR A 69 -12.56 18.93 -11.93
CA TYR A 69 -11.47 18.09 -12.45
C TYR A 69 -10.17 18.24 -11.63
N ILE A 70 -9.89 19.44 -11.07
CA ILE A 70 -8.72 19.66 -10.21
C ILE A 70 -8.92 18.96 -8.87
N VAL A 71 -10.12 19.06 -8.31
CA VAL A 71 -10.50 18.37 -7.07
C VAL A 71 -10.35 16.87 -7.23
N TYR A 72 -10.91 16.29 -8.31
CA TYR A 72 -10.77 14.85 -8.58
C TYR A 72 -9.31 14.43 -8.75
N ARG A 73 -8.50 15.17 -9.49
CA ARG A 73 -7.07 14.89 -9.65
C ARG A 73 -6.34 14.84 -8.32
N ASN A 74 -6.64 15.77 -7.43
CA ASN A 74 -6.02 15.83 -6.11
C ASN A 74 -6.45 14.65 -5.22
N TYR A 75 -7.71 14.24 -5.27
CA TYR A 75 -8.19 13.03 -4.60
C TYR A 75 -7.51 11.76 -5.11
N PHE A 76 -7.34 11.62 -6.41
CA PHE A 76 -6.61 10.48 -6.99
C PHE A 76 -5.14 10.44 -6.56
N ASN A 77 -4.47 11.57 -6.52
CA ASN A 77 -3.08 11.65 -6.05
C ASN A 77 -2.98 11.27 -4.56
N LEU A 78 -3.90 11.76 -3.72
CA LEU A 78 -3.94 11.41 -2.30
C LEU A 78 -4.23 9.92 -2.09
N SER A 79 -5.20 9.37 -2.81
CA SER A 79 -5.53 7.94 -2.73
C SER A 79 -4.38 7.06 -3.21
N GLY A 80 -3.66 7.47 -4.26
CA GLY A 80 -2.44 6.79 -4.72
C GLY A 80 -1.34 6.76 -3.66
N LEU A 81 -1.10 7.89 -2.97
CA LEU A 81 -0.16 7.95 -1.86
C LEU A 81 -0.58 7.03 -0.70
N PHE A 82 -1.87 7.02 -0.37
CA PHE A 82 -2.41 6.15 0.67
C PHE A 82 -2.23 4.67 0.33
N VAL A 83 -2.56 4.28 -0.89
CA VAL A 83 -2.38 2.91 -1.41
C VAL A 83 -0.90 2.50 -1.34
N LEU A 84 0.01 3.38 -1.78
CA LEU A 84 1.46 3.14 -1.77
C LEU A 84 1.99 2.82 -0.37
N ILE A 85 1.48 3.51 0.65
CA ILE A 85 1.99 3.38 2.03
C ILE A 85 1.31 2.22 2.77
N TYR A 86 -0.02 2.10 2.65
CA TYR A 86 -0.80 1.20 3.51
C TYR A 86 -0.99 -0.21 2.93
N ILE A 87 -1.08 -0.39 1.62
CA ILE A 87 -1.19 -1.73 1.02
C ILE A 87 0.01 -2.61 1.37
N PRO A 88 1.26 -2.17 1.19
CA PRO A 88 2.43 -2.96 1.59
C PRO A 88 2.46 -3.27 3.09
N LYS A 89 2.08 -2.33 3.96
CA LYS A 89 2.00 -2.56 5.42
C LYS A 89 0.98 -3.65 5.77
N VAL A 90 -0.20 -3.61 5.17
CA VAL A 90 -1.26 -4.61 5.38
C VAL A 90 -0.78 -5.99 4.95
N ILE A 91 -0.15 -6.11 3.78
CA ILE A 91 0.42 -7.37 3.30
C ILE A 91 1.44 -7.91 4.30
N PHE A 92 2.37 -7.10 4.77
CA PHE A 92 3.33 -7.53 5.80
C PHE A 92 2.64 -8.02 7.08
N ILE A 93 1.60 -7.31 7.56
CA ILE A 93 0.83 -7.69 8.74
C ILE A 93 0.14 -9.05 8.54
N LEU A 94 -0.37 -9.35 7.34
CA LEU A 94 -0.96 -10.65 7.03
C LEU A 94 0.07 -11.79 7.20
N PHE A 95 1.30 -11.62 6.69
CA PHE A 95 2.36 -12.62 6.90
C PHE A 95 2.70 -12.81 8.39
N VAL A 96 2.76 -11.72 9.14
CA VAL A 96 2.98 -11.77 10.59
C VAL A 96 1.83 -12.48 11.30
N PHE A 97 0.60 -12.25 10.88
CA PHE A 97 -0.59 -12.89 11.44
C PHE A 97 -0.58 -14.41 11.19
N ILE A 98 -0.25 -14.84 9.97
CA ILE A 98 -0.06 -16.25 9.63
C ILE A 98 1.02 -16.88 10.52
N GLU A 99 2.17 -16.21 10.69
CA GLU A 99 3.23 -16.68 11.57
C GLU A 99 2.77 -16.85 13.01
N LEU A 100 1.96 -15.90 13.51
CA LEU A 100 1.39 -15.97 14.87
C LEU A 100 0.45 -17.17 15.04
N ILE A 101 -0.41 -17.44 14.07
CA ILE A 101 -1.30 -18.60 14.07
C ILE A 101 -0.49 -19.87 14.14
N ILE A 102 0.51 -20.03 13.26
CA ILE A 102 1.37 -21.22 13.24
C ILE A 102 2.06 -21.41 14.59
N ARG A 103 2.57 -20.33 15.19
CA ARG A 103 3.18 -20.38 16.52
C ARG A 103 2.20 -20.81 17.62
N LEU A 104 0.98 -20.29 17.58
CA LEU A 104 -0.07 -20.66 18.55
C LEU A 104 -0.38 -22.16 18.44
N ILE A 105 -0.61 -22.65 17.23
CA ILE A 105 -0.89 -24.08 16.99
C ILE A 105 0.31 -24.94 17.43
N ALA A 106 1.53 -24.58 17.05
CA ALA A 106 2.74 -25.32 17.44
C ALA A 106 2.90 -25.39 18.96
N ASN A 107 2.64 -24.28 19.68
CA ASN A 107 2.73 -24.24 21.13
C ASN A 107 1.63 -25.06 21.80
N LEU A 108 0.41 -25.08 21.27
CA LEU A 108 -0.69 -25.91 21.79
C LEU A 108 -0.38 -27.39 21.63
N ILE A 109 0.10 -27.83 20.47
CA ILE A 109 0.46 -29.21 20.22
C ILE A 109 1.65 -29.62 21.12
N HIS A 110 2.65 -28.74 21.27
CA HIS A 110 3.81 -29.04 22.12
C HIS A 110 3.46 -29.22 23.58
N LYS A 111 2.41 -28.55 24.09
CA LYS A 111 1.91 -28.77 25.45
C LYS A 111 1.29 -30.16 25.65
N ILE A 112 0.68 -30.73 24.61
CA ILE A 112 0.05 -32.07 24.66
C ILE A 112 1.11 -33.16 24.41
N LYS A 113 1.98 -32.92 23.41
CA LYS A 113 3.06 -33.87 23.04
C LYS A 113 4.34 -33.07 22.78
N PRO A 114 5.37 -33.17 23.66
CA PRO A 114 6.61 -32.42 23.52
C PRO A 114 7.42 -32.92 22.29
N ILE A 115 7.22 -32.28 21.15
CA ILE A 115 7.94 -32.57 19.92
C ILE A 115 9.01 -31.48 19.73
N PRO A 116 10.32 -31.81 19.72
CA PRO A 116 11.41 -30.81 19.64
C PRO A 116 11.34 -29.95 18.36
N PHE A 117 10.88 -30.50 17.25
CA PHE A 117 10.68 -29.77 16.00
C PHE A 117 9.66 -28.61 16.16
N LEU A 118 8.55 -28.81 16.89
CA LEU A 118 7.54 -27.79 17.11
C LEU A 118 8.05 -26.63 17.99
N ALA A 119 8.90 -26.95 18.98
CA ALA A 119 9.56 -25.94 19.80
C ALA A 119 10.46 -25.02 18.94
N LYS A 120 11.19 -25.57 17.99
CA LYS A 120 12.00 -24.82 17.02
C LYS A 120 11.14 -24.01 16.06
N LEU A 121 10.03 -24.56 15.57
CA LEU A 121 9.10 -23.88 14.68
C LEU A 121 8.49 -22.63 15.32
N SER A 122 8.19 -22.66 16.60
CA SER A 122 7.63 -21.52 17.35
C SER A 122 8.58 -20.32 17.44
N THR A 123 9.89 -20.49 17.21
CA THR A 123 10.90 -19.43 17.27
C THR A 123 11.30 -18.87 15.91
N ILE A 124 10.94 -19.55 14.81
CA ILE A 124 11.34 -19.16 13.45
C ILE A 124 10.57 -17.90 13.01
N LYS A 125 11.28 -16.92 12.51
CA LYS A 125 10.74 -15.65 11.97
C LYS A 125 10.82 -15.60 10.44
N VAL A 126 10.87 -16.75 9.77
CA VAL A 126 11.06 -16.85 8.31
C VAL A 126 9.86 -16.26 7.57
N ILE A 127 8.63 -16.58 8.03
CA ILE A 127 7.39 -16.12 7.38
C ILE A 127 7.32 -14.58 7.40
N SER A 128 7.60 -13.97 8.54
CA SER A 128 7.66 -12.49 8.62
C SER A 128 8.81 -11.93 7.77
N GLY A 129 9.93 -12.63 7.63
CA GLY A 129 11.03 -12.25 6.76
C GLY A 129 10.61 -12.24 5.27
N VAL A 130 9.94 -13.31 4.82
CA VAL A 130 9.34 -13.37 3.48
C VAL A 130 8.31 -12.25 3.30
N GLY A 131 7.51 -11.97 4.33
CA GLY A 131 6.55 -10.87 4.33
C GLY A 131 7.19 -9.51 4.05
N ILE A 132 8.40 -9.23 4.55
CA ILE A 132 9.14 -7.99 4.20
C ILE A 132 9.53 -7.98 2.71
N LEU A 133 10.02 -9.08 2.17
CA LEU A 133 10.37 -9.14 0.75
C LEU A 133 9.15 -8.88 -0.14
N VAL A 134 8.04 -9.55 0.15
CA VAL A 134 6.78 -9.34 -0.59
C VAL A 134 6.29 -7.89 -0.46
N MET A 135 6.35 -7.32 0.76
CA MET A 135 6.02 -5.92 1.01
C MET A 135 6.84 -4.97 0.13
N LEU A 136 8.16 -5.18 0.03
CA LEU A 136 9.05 -4.34 -0.77
C LEU A 136 8.77 -4.49 -2.27
N ILE A 137 8.49 -5.71 -2.75
CA ILE A 137 8.11 -5.96 -4.14
C ILE A 137 6.80 -5.22 -4.48
N VAL A 138 5.77 -5.35 -3.64
CA VAL A 138 4.48 -4.70 -3.85
C VAL A 138 4.64 -3.18 -3.81
N PHE A 139 5.42 -2.64 -2.86
CA PHE A 139 5.75 -1.23 -2.81
C PHE A 139 6.39 -0.75 -4.13
N GLY A 140 7.36 -1.49 -4.67
CA GLY A 140 8.02 -1.19 -5.94
C GLY A 140 7.07 -1.21 -7.14
N ILE A 141 6.15 -2.20 -7.20
CA ILE A 141 5.14 -2.31 -8.26
C ILE A 141 4.20 -1.11 -8.23
N ILE A 142 3.67 -0.75 -7.05
CA ILE A 142 2.76 0.39 -6.90
C ILE A 142 3.48 1.69 -7.24
N LEU A 143 4.71 1.87 -6.74
CA LEU A 143 5.52 3.06 -7.03
C LEU A 143 5.79 3.21 -8.52
N ASN A 144 6.15 2.12 -9.20
CA ASN A 144 6.34 2.12 -10.65
C ASN A 144 5.05 2.46 -11.41
N GLY A 145 3.89 1.93 -10.97
CA GLY A 145 2.59 2.28 -11.52
C GLY A 145 2.25 3.77 -11.37
N ILE A 146 2.57 4.37 -10.22
CA ILE A 146 2.33 5.80 -9.98
C ILE A 146 3.24 6.68 -10.83
N ILE A 147 4.52 6.31 -10.98
CA ILE A 147 5.51 7.13 -11.71
C ILE A 147 5.34 6.97 -13.23
N ASN A 148 5.31 5.73 -13.71
CA ASN A 148 5.37 5.42 -15.14
C ASN A 148 3.98 5.19 -15.75
N GLY A 149 3.00 4.71 -14.97
CA GLY A 149 1.68 4.35 -15.48
C GLY A 149 0.90 5.52 -16.10
N LYS A 150 1.12 6.74 -15.59
CA LYS A 150 0.45 7.95 -16.10
C LYS A 150 0.99 8.44 -17.44
N THR A 151 2.20 8.03 -17.84
CA THR A 151 2.91 8.56 -19.03
C THR A 151 3.18 7.49 -20.07
N ASN A 152 2.79 6.25 -19.83
CA ASN A 152 3.02 5.14 -20.74
C ASN A 152 1.90 5.05 -21.78
N TYR A 153 1.89 6.03 -22.71
CA TYR A 153 0.94 6.04 -23.83
C TYR A 153 1.34 4.97 -24.85
N GLN A 154 0.36 4.15 -25.23
CA GLN A 154 0.53 3.17 -26.31
C GLN A 154 -0.19 3.68 -27.56
N THR A 155 0.46 3.61 -28.70
CA THR A 155 -0.12 4.00 -29.98
C THR A 155 -0.42 2.73 -30.79
N GLU A 156 -1.69 2.45 -31.02
CA GLU A 156 -2.12 1.36 -31.88
C GLU A 156 -2.39 1.89 -33.29
N TYR A 157 -1.85 1.22 -34.29
CA TYR A 157 -2.11 1.53 -35.69
C TYR A 157 -3.11 0.52 -36.25
N VAL A 158 -4.32 1.00 -36.54
CA VAL A 158 -5.38 0.17 -37.12
C VAL A 158 -5.63 0.67 -38.55
N SER A 159 -5.45 -0.19 -39.56
CA SER A 159 -5.80 0.10 -40.95
C SER A 159 -7.20 -0.42 -41.26
N ILE A 160 -8.11 0.47 -41.63
CA ILE A 160 -9.48 0.14 -41.99
C ILE A 160 -9.66 0.44 -43.48
N SER A 161 -10.21 -0.51 -44.26
CA SER A 161 -10.54 -0.33 -45.65
C SER A 161 -12.03 -0.35 -45.89
N PHE A 162 -12.55 0.62 -46.63
CA PHE A 162 -13.96 0.68 -47.02
C PHE A 162 -14.05 0.57 -48.53
N LYS A 163 -14.93 -0.32 -49.03
CA LYS A 163 -15.13 -0.54 -50.47
C LYS A 163 -15.64 0.68 -51.24
N ASN A 164 -16.42 1.53 -50.57
CA ASN A 164 -17.12 2.69 -51.19
C ASN A 164 -16.57 4.03 -50.69
N LEU A 165 -15.29 4.10 -50.26
CA LEU A 165 -14.67 5.34 -49.82
C LEU A 165 -14.42 6.27 -51.00
N PRO A 166 -14.85 7.54 -50.98
CA PRO A 166 -14.48 8.52 -52.01
C PRO A 166 -12.96 8.67 -52.13
N LYS A 167 -12.46 8.83 -53.36
CA LYS A 167 -11.00 8.89 -53.61
C LYS A 167 -10.27 9.95 -52.81
N ASN A 168 -10.93 11.04 -52.43
CA ASN A 168 -10.36 12.14 -51.66
C ASN A 168 -10.06 11.76 -50.20
N PHE A 169 -10.63 10.65 -49.68
CA PHE A 169 -10.37 10.13 -48.33
C PHE A 169 -9.36 8.98 -48.30
N ASN A 170 -8.76 8.69 -49.43
CA ASN A 170 -7.77 7.63 -49.53
C ASN A 170 -6.52 8.03 -48.70
N ASN A 171 -6.04 7.12 -47.82
CA ASN A 171 -4.93 7.38 -46.90
C ASN A 171 -5.20 8.45 -45.82
N LEU A 172 -6.48 8.73 -45.48
CA LEU A 172 -6.82 9.60 -44.36
C LEU A 172 -6.32 8.98 -43.05
N LYS A 173 -5.56 9.75 -42.29
CA LYS A 173 -5.12 9.37 -40.95
C LYS A 173 -6.01 10.03 -39.91
N ILE A 174 -6.67 9.23 -39.07
CA ILE A 174 -7.49 9.70 -37.97
C ILE A 174 -6.77 9.31 -36.66
N ALA A 175 -6.51 10.28 -35.80
CA ALA A 175 -5.99 10.03 -34.46
C ALA A 175 -7.17 10.08 -33.47
N GLN A 176 -7.38 8.99 -32.73
CA GLN A 176 -8.32 8.94 -31.63
C GLN A 176 -7.55 8.87 -30.34
N ILE A 177 -7.82 9.80 -29.42
CA ILE A 177 -7.25 9.80 -28.08
C ILE A 177 -8.35 9.39 -27.12
N SER A 178 -8.16 8.29 -26.40
CA SER A 178 -9.06 7.80 -25.36
C SER A 178 -8.36 7.81 -24.01
N ASP A 179 -9.13 7.83 -22.95
CA ASP A 179 -8.68 7.67 -21.56
C ASP A 179 -7.66 8.74 -21.07
N MET A 180 -7.99 10.01 -21.35
CA MET A 180 -7.21 11.15 -20.81
C MET A 180 -7.60 11.49 -19.37
#